data_2a63f8d9a2de33c1f48f66157f4b2cca
#
_entry.id   2a63f8d9a2de33c1f48f66157f4b2cca
#
_cell.length_a   1.000
_cell.length_b   1.000
_cell.length_c   1.000
_cell.angle_alpha   90.00
_cell.angle_beta   90.00
_cell.angle_gamma   90.00
#
_symmetry.space_group_name_H-M   'P 1'
#
loop_
_entity.id
_entity.type
_entity.pdbx_description
1 polymer ?
#
loop_
_entity_poly.entity_id
_entity_poly.type
_entity_poly.pdbx_seq_one_letter_code
_entity_poly.pdbx_strand_id
1 'polypeptide(L)'
;DFSRFSDVRKAAGEILQKYPHIDVLINNAGVHYTHRTLNENGIEIVFAVNHLASFLFTRLLLDRLLQSAPARIIQVNSQGHRFGGLDLGDLNWDKRRYRGLKSYGASKVAQLLTVWEFADQLQGSGVTINAAHPGEVRTNIGMNNGWLYRIYQRYLLRWILKDPVISGEALYYLAAAPEMAEVSGRFFNLTIDEKPASHALDRSLGRRVWALSEELTGLAQPGQAIELERQETIFV
;
A
#
# COMPACT_ATOMS: atom_id res chain seq x y z
N ASP A 1 14.67 5.89 2.92
CA ASP A 1 13.51 6.76 3.11
C ASP A 1 12.47 6.49 2.02
N PHE A 2 11.25 6.08 2.40
CA PHE A 2 10.18 5.75 1.44
C PHE A 2 9.55 6.99 0.76
N SER A 3 9.87 8.21 1.22
CA SER A 3 9.45 9.42 0.49
C SER A 3 10.27 9.67 -0.78
N ARG A 4 11.41 8.97 -0.93
CA ARG A 4 12.34 9.08 -2.06
C ARG A 4 12.41 7.77 -2.82
N PHE A 5 11.98 7.76 -4.06
CA PHE A 5 12.02 6.55 -4.90
C PHE A 5 13.44 6.07 -5.21
N SER A 6 14.43 6.98 -5.20
CA SER A 6 15.85 6.64 -5.29
C SER A 6 16.31 5.76 -4.12
N ASP A 7 15.90 6.09 -2.89
CA ASP A 7 16.22 5.30 -1.70
C ASP A 7 15.52 3.95 -1.71
N VAL A 8 14.27 3.88 -2.23
CA VAL A 8 13.53 2.63 -2.41
C VAL A 8 14.27 1.70 -3.38
N ARG A 9 14.73 2.24 -4.52
CA ARG A 9 15.51 1.48 -5.51
C ARG A 9 16.84 1.00 -4.95
N LYS A 10 17.55 1.88 -4.23
CA LYS A 10 18.79 1.53 -3.55
C LYS A 10 18.61 0.39 -2.57
N ALA A 11 17.59 0.49 -1.70
CA ALA A 11 17.29 -0.55 -0.71
C ALA A 11 16.93 -1.89 -1.37
N ALA A 12 16.12 -1.88 -2.43
CA ALA A 12 15.82 -3.09 -3.19
C ALA A 12 17.08 -3.71 -3.80
N GLY A 13 17.96 -2.90 -4.40
CA GLY A 13 19.23 -3.36 -4.97
C GLY A 13 20.15 -3.99 -3.93
N GLU A 14 20.28 -3.38 -2.75
CA GLU A 14 21.07 -3.93 -1.63
C GLU A 14 20.51 -5.28 -1.14
N ILE A 15 19.17 -5.42 -1.06
CA ILE A 15 18.51 -6.68 -0.69
C ILE A 15 18.79 -7.75 -1.74
N LEU A 16 18.62 -7.44 -3.02
CA LEU A 16 18.84 -8.39 -4.12
C LEU A 16 20.29 -8.86 -4.21
N GLN A 17 21.25 -7.99 -3.87
CA GLN A 17 22.67 -8.36 -3.83
C GLN A 17 22.99 -9.26 -2.63
N LYS A 18 22.39 -8.99 -1.48
CA LYS A 18 22.73 -9.62 -0.22
C LYS A 18 21.99 -10.95 0.04
N TYR A 19 20.72 -11.02 -0.39
CA TYR A 19 19.84 -12.13 -0.04
C TYR A 19 19.41 -12.90 -1.29
N PRO A 20 19.82 -14.17 -1.43
CA PRO A 20 19.42 -15.02 -2.56
C PRO A 20 17.96 -15.47 -2.48
N HIS A 21 17.31 -15.30 -1.32
CA HIS A 21 15.96 -15.78 -1.04
C HIS A 21 15.16 -14.74 -0.27
N ILE A 22 13.87 -14.62 -0.57
CA ILE A 22 12.91 -13.77 0.15
C ILE A 22 11.62 -14.58 0.31
N ASP A 23 11.39 -15.12 1.49
CA ASP A 23 10.21 -15.93 1.78
C ASP A 23 8.98 -15.06 2.10
N VAL A 24 9.20 -13.91 2.74
CA VAL A 24 8.13 -13.00 3.15
C VAL A 24 8.54 -11.55 2.94
N LEU A 25 7.67 -10.79 2.27
CA LEU A 25 7.75 -9.33 2.17
C LEU A 25 6.58 -8.69 2.91
N ILE A 26 6.86 -7.89 3.95
CA ILE A 26 5.83 -7.13 4.68
C ILE A 26 6.00 -5.64 4.39
N ASN A 27 5.13 -5.08 3.58
CA ASN A 27 5.06 -3.65 3.29
C ASN A 27 4.31 -2.93 4.43
N ASN A 28 5.01 -2.60 5.50
CA ASN A 28 4.43 -2.02 6.72
C ASN A 28 4.57 -0.49 6.79
N ALA A 29 5.52 0.10 6.08
CA ALA A 29 5.75 1.54 6.14
C ALA A 29 4.51 2.35 5.76
N GLY A 30 4.21 3.38 6.54
CA GLY A 30 3.08 4.26 6.28
C GLY A 30 3.12 5.54 7.10
N VAL A 31 2.55 6.60 6.54
CA VAL A 31 2.46 7.93 7.13
C VAL A 31 1.05 8.49 7.04
N HIS A 32 0.75 9.45 7.90
CA HIS A 32 -0.46 10.26 7.85
C HIS A 32 -0.10 11.72 8.11
N TYR A 33 -0.54 12.62 7.23
CA TYR A 33 -0.33 14.06 7.34
C TYR A 33 -1.67 14.79 7.42
N THR A 34 -1.73 15.82 8.26
CA THR A 34 -2.91 16.69 8.40
C THR A 34 -2.88 17.87 7.44
N HIS A 35 -1.74 18.14 6.80
CA HIS A 35 -1.51 19.20 5.83
C HIS A 35 -0.89 18.64 4.55
N ARG A 36 -1.18 19.28 3.43
CA ARG A 36 -0.63 18.91 2.13
C ARG A 36 0.89 19.13 2.10
N THR A 37 1.61 18.09 1.76
CA THR A 37 3.06 18.10 1.57
C THR A 37 3.38 17.29 0.32
N LEU A 38 4.32 17.74 -0.49
CA LEU A 38 4.79 16.99 -1.66
C LEU A 38 6.17 16.40 -1.36
N ASN A 39 6.47 15.25 -1.98
CA ASN A 39 7.81 14.68 -1.97
C ASN A 39 8.71 15.38 -3.03
N GLU A 40 9.96 14.93 -3.18
CA GLU A 40 10.91 15.50 -4.16
C GLU A 40 10.47 15.33 -5.63
N ASN A 41 9.55 14.39 -5.91
CA ASN A 41 8.99 14.17 -7.24
C ASN A 41 7.70 14.97 -7.50
N GLY A 42 7.32 15.87 -6.58
CA GLY A 42 6.09 16.66 -6.69
C GLY A 42 4.81 15.88 -6.44
N ILE A 43 4.87 14.71 -5.79
CA ILE A 43 3.73 13.86 -5.49
C ILE A 43 3.32 14.03 -4.02
N GLU A 44 2.00 14.02 -3.74
CA GLU A 44 1.49 14.11 -2.37
C GLU A 44 2.08 12.98 -1.50
N ILE A 45 2.65 13.37 -0.36
CA ILE A 45 3.57 12.51 0.40
C ILE A 45 2.91 11.26 0.98
N VAL A 46 1.63 11.32 1.36
CA VAL A 46 0.91 10.17 1.91
C VAL A 46 0.64 9.14 0.81
N PHE A 47 0.29 9.61 -0.39
CA PHE A 47 0.13 8.74 -1.56
C PHE A 47 1.48 8.17 -2.01
N ALA A 48 2.52 9.00 -2.05
CA ALA A 48 3.86 8.57 -2.43
C ALA A 48 4.41 7.49 -1.50
N VAL A 49 4.35 7.69 -0.18
CA VAL A 49 4.93 6.76 0.81
C VAL A 49 4.08 5.51 0.98
N ASN A 50 2.76 5.69 1.21
CA ASN A 50 1.91 4.55 1.53
C ASN A 50 1.69 3.64 0.34
N HIS A 51 1.45 4.22 -0.85
CA HIS A 51 1.09 3.46 -2.03
C HIS A 51 2.27 3.28 -2.99
N LEU A 52 2.78 4.38 -3.60
CA LEU A 52 3.74 4.25 -4.69
C LEU A 52 5.06 3.62 -4.28
N ALA A 53 5.58 3.96 -3.09
CA ALA A 53 6.84 3.39 -2.62
C ALA A 53 6.72 1.89 -2.31
N SER A 54 5.62 1.45 -1.68
CA SER A 54 5.38 0.03 -1.44
C SER A 54 5.13 -0.75 -2.74
N PHE A 55 4.42 -0.14 -3.70
CA PHE A 55 4.24 -0.68 -5.05
C PHE A 55 5.58 -0.86 -5.76
N LEU A 56 6.39 0.19 -5.83
CA LEU A 56 7.72 0.17 -6.43
C LEU A 56 8.62 -0.89 -5.79
N PHE A 57 8.64 -0.94 -4.45
CA PHE A 57 9.48 -1.87 -3.73
C PHE A 57 9.08 -3.33 -4.01
N THR A 58 7.78 -3.62 -4.02
CA THR A 58 7.26 -4.95 -4.39
C THR A 58 7.65 -5.31 -5.82
N ARG A 59 7.47 -4.40 -6.78
CA ARG A 59 7.82 -4.63 -8.20
C ARG A 59 9.31 -4.89 -8.39
N LEU A 60 10.18 -4.17 -7.68
CA LEU A 60 11.64 -4.36 -7.76
C LEU A 60 12.11 -5.69 -7.15
N LEU A 61 11.40 -6.23 -6.18
CA LEU A 61 11.73 -7.50 -5.53
C LEU A 61 10.97 -8.69 -6.12
N LEU A 62 10.07 -8.46 -7.09
CA LEU A 62 9.10 -9.46 -7.55
C LEU A 62 9.79 -10.69 -8.16
N ASP A 63 10.78 -10.51 -9.00
CA ASP A 63 11.50 -11.64 -9.63
C ASP A 63 12.19 -12.52 -8.58
N ARG A 64 12.74 -11.91 -7.53
CA ARG A 64 13.35 -12.65 -6.42
C ARG A 64 12.29 -13.40 -5.60
N LEU A 65 11.12 -12.81 -5.36
CA LEU A 65 10.00 -13.48 -4.69
C LEU A 65 9.50 -14.69 -5.53
N LEU A 66 9.39 -14.53 -6.84
CA LEU A 66 9.03 -15.63 -7.75
C LEU A 66 10.06 -16.77 -7.73
N GLN A 67 11.35 -16.44 -7.73
CA GLN A 67 12.43 -17.42 -7.60
C GLN A 67 12.47 -18.10 -6.21
N SER A 68 11.90 -17.44 -5.21
CA SER A 68 11.84 -17.91 -3.83
C SER A 68 10.56 -18.69 -3.50
N ALA A 69 9.68 -18.93 -4.47
CA ALA A 69 8.41 -19.60 -4.20
C ALA A 69 8.59 -20.95 -3.46
N PRO A 70 7.78 -21.24 -2.43
CA PRO A 70 6.62 -20.47 -2.00
C PRO A 70 6.99 -19.21 -1.20
N ALA A 71 6.44 -18.05 -1.57
CA ALA A 71 6.70 -16.79 -0.89
C ALA A 71 5.40 -16.00 -0.66
N ARG A 72 5.42 -15.06 0.30
CA ARG A 72 4.23 -14.31 0.71
C ARG A 72 4.50 -12.81 0.75
N ILE A 73 3.55 -12.03 0.23
CA ILE A 73 3.57 -10.58 0.30
C ILE A 73 2.40 -10.12 1.18
N ILE A 74 2.68 -9.29 2.17
CA ILE A 74 1.66 -8.71 3.05
C ILE A 74 1.71 -7.19 2.92
N GLN A 75 0.62 -6.62 2.40
CA GLN A 75 0.44 -5.18 2.32
C GLN A 75 -0.30 -4.68 3.55
N VAL A 76 0.40 -3.99 4.45
CA VAL A 76 -0.25 -3.40 5.64
C VAL A 76 -1.12 -2.23 5.20
N ASN A 77 -2.41 -2.45 5.29
CA ASN A 77 -3.47 -1.53 4.93
C ASN A 77 -4.16 -0.95 6.18
N SER A 78 -5.38 -0.46 6.09
CA SER A 78 -6.12 0.14 7.19
C SER A 78 -7.62 0.16 6.89
N GLN A 79 -8.47 0.17 7.92
CA GLN A 79 -9.87 0.56 7.79
C GLN A 79 -10.04 1.98 7.20
N GLY A 80 -8.95 2.76 7.19
CA GLY A 80 -8.90 4.06 6.51
C GLY A 80 -9.28 4.03 5.02
N HIS A 81 -9.18 2.88 4.32
CA HIS A 81 -9.67 2.74 2.96
C HIS A 81 -11.17 3.06 2.82
N ARG A 82 -11.96 2.88 3.90
CA ARG A 82 -13.38 3.21 3.92
C ARG A 82 -13.66 4.71 3.84
N PHE A 83 -12.68 5.55 4.16
CA PHE A 83 -12.81 7.00 3.98
C PHE A 83 -12.88 7.41 2.50
N GLY A 84 -12.42 6.56 1.57
CA GLY A 84 -12.36 6.87 0.15
C GLY A 84 -11.39 8.02 -0.14
N GLY A 85 -11.71 8.82 -1.15
CA GLY A 85 -10.95 10.03 -1.48
C GLY A 85 -10.00 9.89 -2.65
N LEU A 86 -9.86 8.69 -3.24
CA LEU A 86 -9.05 8.49 -4.44
C LEU A 86 -9.70 9.20 -5.64
N ASP A 87 -8.90 10.03 -6.28
CA ASP A 87 -9.24 10.77 -7.49
C ASP A 87 -7.97 10.86 -8.34
N LEU A 88 -7.92 10.09 -9.42
CA LEU A 88 -6.73 10.00 -10.28
C LEU A 88 -6.45 11.31 -11.04
N GLY A 89 -7.47 12.16 -11.23
CA GLY A 89 -7.35 13.48 -11.86
C GLY A 89 -6.82 14.56 -10.92
N ASP A 90 -6.68 14.27 -9.60
CA ASP A 90 -6.20 15.23 -8.60
C ASP A 90 -5.54 14.52 -7.40
N LEU A 91 -4.55 13.67 -7.68
CA LEU A 91 -3.79 12.95 -6.64
C LEU A 91 -3.07 13.89 -5.68
N ASN A 92 -2.59 15.01 -6.20
CA ASN A 92 -1.82 15.99 -5.44
C ASN A 92 -2.69 16.98 -4.67
N TRP A 93 -4.02 16.90 -4.77
CA TRP A 93 -4.93 17.85 -4.12
C TRP A 93 -4.70 19.30 -4.56
N ASP A 94 -4.44 19.51 -5.84
CA ASP A 94 -4.24 20.85 -6.42
C ASP A 94 -5.56 21.59 -6.67
N LYS A 95 -6.64 20.82 -6.95
CA LYS A 95 -7.96 21.35 -7.34
C LYS A 95 -8.95 21.36 -6.18
N ARG A 96 -8.73 20.59 -5.13
CA ARG A 96 -9.63 20.44 -3.99
C ARG A 96 -8.94 20.71 -2.67
N ARG A 97 -9.71 21.10 -1.64
CA ARG A 97 -9.17 21.33 -0.30
C ARG A 97 -8.58 20.04 0.28
N TYR A 98 -7.34 20.09 0.73
CA TYR A 98 -6.68 18.98 1.39
C TYR A 98 -7.41 18.53 2.66
N ARG A 99 -7.61 17.23 2.80
CA ARG A 99 -8.20 16.59 3.97
C ARG A 99 -7.37 15.34 4.30
N GLY A 100 -6.59 15.38 5.37
CA GLY A 100 -5.62 14.32 5.71
C GLY A 100 -6.23 12.92 5.78
N LEU A 101 -7.44 12.75 6.37
CA LEU A 101 -8.12 11.44 6.39
C LEU A 101 -8.53 10.96 4.99
N LYS A 102 -8.91 11.88 4.10
CA LYS A 102 -9.25 11.51 2.70
C LYS A 102 -8.00 11.19 1.88
N SER A 103 -6.89 11.92 2.09
CA SER A 103 -5.61 11.59 1.47
C SER A 103 -5.10 10.24 1.95
N TYR A 104 -5.14 9.99 3.25
CA TYR A 104 -4.81 8.69 3.81
C TYR A 104 -5.72 7.58 3.24
N GLY A 105 -7.05 7.82 3.21
CA GLY A 105 -8.01 6.89 2.62
C GLY A 105 -7.70 6.60 1.15
N ALA A 106 -7.40 7.61 0.34
CA ALA A 106 -7.01 7.46 -1.06
C ALA A 106 -5.80 6.54 -1.24
N SER A 107 -4.75 6.75 -0.43
CA SER A 107 -3.56 5.89 -0.46
C SER A 107 -3.87 4.43 -0.09
N LYS A 108 -4.77 4.21 0.87
CA LYS A 108 -5.18 2.86 1.30
C LYS A 108 -6.11 2.16 0.30
N VAL A 109 -6.94 2.91 -0.41
CA VAL A 109 -7.73 2.40 -1.54
C VAL A 109 -6.79 1.97 -2.68
N ALA A 110 -5.85 2.82 -3.08
CA ALA A 110 -4.89 2.51 -4.14
C ALA A 110 -4.07 1.24 -3.82
N GLN A 111 -3.63 1.08 -2.56
CA GLN A 111 -2.96 -0.14 -2.11
C GLN A 111 -3.82 -1.39 -2.31
N LEU A 112 -5.11 -1.37 -1.92
CA LEU A 112 -6.00 -2.52 -2.10
C LEU A 112 -6.19 -2.84 -3.58
N LEU A 113 -6.46 -1.84 -4.39
CA LEU A 113 -6.66 -2.02 -5.82
C LEU A 113 -5.45 -2.69 -6.48
N THR A 114 -4.22 -2.29 -6.12
CA THR A 114 -3.01 -2.96 -6.66
C THR A 114 -2.75 -4.33 -6.04
N VAL A 115 -3.18 -4.60 -4.81
CA VAL A 115 -3.11 -5.97 -4.24
C VAL A 115 -3.94 -6.95 -5.08
N TRP A 116 -5.11 -6.55 -5.55
CA TRP A 116 -5.94 -7.40 -6.42
C TRP A 116 -5.28 -7.65 -7.77
N GLU A 117 -4.67 -6.63 -8.38
CA GLU A 117 -3.95 -6.79 -9.64
C GLU A 117 -2.71 -7.69 -9.47
N PHE A 118 -1.95 -7.53 -8.37
CA PHE A 118 -0.86 -8.45 -8.06
C PHE A 118 -1.35 -9.88 -7.86
N ALA A 119 -2.46 -10.08 -7.13
CA ALA A 119 -2.99 -11.41 -6.87
C ALA A 119 -3.35 -12.15 -8.15
N ASP A 120 -3.94 -11.45 -9.13
CA ASP A 120 -4.26 -12.04 -10.44
C ASP A 120 -2.99 -12.39 -11.23
N GLN A 121 -1.99 -11.49 -11.25
CA GLN A 121 -0.73 -11.72 -11.97
C GLN A 121 0.11 -12.86 -11.34
N LEU A 122 -0.02 -13.05 -10.03
CA LEU A 122 0.73 -14.07 -9.28
C LEU A 122 0.02 -15.43 -9.21
N GLN A 123 -1.16 -15.55 -9.84
CA GLN A 123 -1.90 -16.82 -9.82
C GLN A 123 -1.05 -17.96 -10.37
N GLY A 124 -0.94 -19.04 -9.62
CA GLY A 124 -0.18 -20.24 -10.01
C GLY A 124 1.34 -20.12 -9.88
N SER A 125 1.88 -18.99 -9.45
CA SER A 125 3.33 -18.77 -9.31
C SER A 125 3.93 -19.35 -8.01
N GLY A 126 3.09 -19.71 -7.04
CA GLY A 126 3.54 -20.06 -5.68
C GLY A 126 3.80 -18.84 -4.79
N VAL A 127 3.61 -17.60 -5.30
CA VAL A 127 3.69 -16.38 -4.51
C VAL A 127 2.28 -15.86 -4.24
N THR A 128 1.97 -15.58 -2.97
CA THR A 128 0.67 -15.02 -2.56
C THR A 128 0.82 -13.58 -2.10
N ILE A 129 -0.25 -12.79 -2.27
CA ILE A 129 -0.32 -11.42 -1.76
C ILE A 129 -1.65 -11.17 -1.06
N ASN A 130 -1.60 -10.62 0.15
CA ASN A 130 -2.78 -10.24 0.91
C ASN A 130 -2.62 -8.85 1.52
N ALA A 131 -3.74 -8.18 1.77
CA ALA A 131 -3.76 -6.94 2.53
C ALA A 131 -4.21 -7.20 3.97
N ALA A 132 -3.66 -6.45 4.93
CA ALA A 132 -4.02 -6.59 6.34
C ALA A 132 -4.18 -5.24 7.03
N HIS A 133 -5.33 -5.04 7.70
CA HIS A 133 -5.48 -4.01 8.72
C HIS A 133 -4.94 -4.55 10.05
N PRO A 134 -3.90 -3.91 10.63
CA PRO A 134 -3.24 -4.42 11.82
C PRO A 134 -4.01 -4.17 13.12
N GLY A 135 -5.29 -3.74 13.02
CA GLY A 135 -6.10 -3.35 14.17
C GLY A 135 -5.86 -1.89 14.59
N GLU A 136 -6.67 -1.43 15.53
CA GLU A 136 -6.53 -0.10 16.15
C GLU A 136 -5.51 -0.17 17.29
N VAL A 137 -4.23 -0.10 16.93
CA VAL A 137 -3.12 -0.20 17.87
C VAL A 137 -2.34 1.10 18.01
N ARG A 138 -1.64 1.23 19.11
CA ARG A 138 -0.73 2.37 19.36
C ARG A 138 0.41 2.33 18.35
N THR A 139 0.46 3.31 17.46
CA THR A 139 1.51 3.46 16.45
C THR A 139 2.06 4.88 16.45
N ASN A 140 3.20 5.08 15.83
CA ASN A 140 3.78 6.40 15.61
C ASN A 140 3.21 7.09 14.35
N ILE A 141 2.18 6.55 13.72
CA ILE A 141 1.59 7.13 12.53
C ILE A 141 1.02 8.52 12.83
N GLY A 142 1.38 9.51 12.03
CA GLY A 142 0.94 10.89 12.23
C GLY A 142 1.73 11.70 13.27
N MET A 143 2.78 11.15 13.89
CA MET A 143 3.64 11.90 14.81
C MET A 143 4.34 13.11 14.17
N ASN A 144 4.32 13.20 12.84
CA ASN A 144 4.85 14.32 12.06
C ASN A 144 3.91 15.54 12.00
N ASN A 145 2.70 15.44 12.55
CA ASN A 145 1.67 16.50 12.48
C ASN A 145 1.77 17.58 13.59
N GLY A 146 2.95 17.74 14.20
CA GLY A 146 3.19 18.78 15.18
C GLY A 146 2.89 18.37 16.64
N TRP A 147 3.22 19.25 17.58
CA TRP A 147 3.20 18.95 19.01
C TRP A 147 1.80 18.71 19.58
N LEU A 148 0.79 19.46 19.11
CA LEU A 148 -0.61 19.29 19.55
C LEU A 148 -1.16 17.92 19.16
N TYR A 149 -0.86 17.44 17.95
CA TYR A 149 -1.27 16.12 17.49
C TYR A 149 -0.57 15.00 18.29
N ARG A 150 0.72 15.22 18.64
CA ARG A 150 1.47 14.29 19.51
C ARG A 150 0.86 14.20 20.92
N ILE A 151 0.43 15.33 21.50
CA ILE A 151 -0.27 15.36 22.78
C ILE A 151 -1.61 14.62 22.68
N TYR A 152 -2.41 14.90 21.64
CA TYR A 152 -3.68 14.21 21.39
C TYR A 152 -3.51 12.70 21.31
N GLN A 153 -2.55 12.21 20.50
CA GLN A 153 -2.25 10.77 20.38
C GLN A 153 -1.76 10.17 21.71
N ARG A 154 -0.86 10.87 22.42
CA ARG A 154 -0.23 10.35 23.63
C ARG A 154 -1.18 10.27 24.83
N TYR A 155 -2.11 11.20 24.96
CA TYR A 155 -2.96 11.29 26.15
C TYR A 155 -4.41 10.86 25.94
N LEU A 156 -5.02 11.10 24.76
CA LEU A 156 -6.41 10.71 24.50
C LEU A 156 -6.51 9.31 23.89
N LEU A 157 -5.69 8.99 22.89
CA LEU A 157 -5.81 7.71 22.17
C LEU A 157 -5.15 6.55 22.92
N ARG A 158 -4.24 6.82 23.85
CA ARG A 158 -3.54 5.78 24.63
C ARG A 158 -4.47 4.79 25.33
N TRP A 159 -5.62 5.27 25.79
CA TRP A 159 -6.60 4.46 26.55
C TRP A 159 -7.52 3.62 25.67
N ILE A 160 -7.62 3.96 24.37
CA ILE A 160 -8.53 3.33 23.42
C ILE A 160 -7.76 2.33 22.54
N LEU A 161 -6.49 2.62 22.24
CA LEU A 161 -5.69 1.82 21.33
C LEU A 161 -5.07 0.61 22.02
N LYS A 162 -5.15 -0.55 21.35
CA LYS A 162 -4.60 -1.83 21.82
C LYS A 162 -3.07 -1.86 21.76
N ASP A 163 -2.50 -2.92 22.33
CA ASP A 163 -1.05 -3.16 22.30
C ASP A 163 -0.60 -3.49 20.86
N PRO A 164 0.51 -2.92 20.37
CA PRO A 164 1.07 -3.24 19.05
C PRO A 164 1.44 -4.71 18.86
N VAL A 165 1.65 -5.47 19.92
CA VAL A 165 1.95 -6.91 19.87
C VAL A 165 0.84 -7.67 19.12
N ILE A 166 -0.43 -7.31 19.31
CA ILE A 166 -1.57 -7.92 18.61
C ILE A 166 -1.41 -7.80 17.08
N SER A 167 -0.94 -6.64 16.62
CA SER A 167 -0.66 -6.44 15.18
C SER A 167 0.49 -7.31 14.70
N GLY A 168 1.55 -7.41 15.50
CA GLY A 168 2.70 -8.26 15.20
C GLY A 168 2.32 -9.73 15.09
N GLU A 169 1.52 -10.23 16.03
CA GLU A 169 1.01 -11.60 16.03
C GLU A 169 0.11 -11.88 14.81
N ALA A 170 -0.78 -10.94 14.46
CA ALA A 170 -1.62 -11.06 13.27
C ALA A 170 -0.79 -11.09 11.97
N LEU A 171 0.20 -10.21 11.83
CA LEU A 171 1.07 -10.21 10.67
C LEU A 171 1.93 -11.48 10.61
N TYR A 172 2.42 -11.96 11.76
CA TYR A 172 3.13 -13.23 11.84
C TYR A 172 2.26 -14.41 11.41
N TYR A 173 1.01 -14.47 11.86
CA TYR A 173 0.05 -15.48 11.42
C TYR A 173 -0.12 -15.47 9.90
N LEU A 174 -0.40 -14.31 9.30
CA LEU A 174 -0.55 -14.19 7.85
C LEU A 174 0.73 -14.56 7.09
N ALA A 175 1.89 -14.27 7.68
CA ALA A 175 3.19 -14.55 7.09
C ALA A 175 3.60 -16.03 7.18
N ALA A 176 3.27 -16.73 8.30
CA ALA A 176 3.89 -18.02 8.63
C ALA A 176 2.90 -19.18 8.76
N ALA A 177 1.61 -18.94 9.01
CA ALA A 177 0.65 -20.01 9.23
C ALA A 177 0.47 -20.90 7.99
N PRO A 178 0.47 -22.25 8.15
CA PRO A 178 0.33 -23.17 7.03
C PRO A 178 -0.98 -22.97 6.23
N GLU A 179 -2.08 -22.69 6.90
CA GLU A 179 -3.40 -22.45 6.30
C GLU A 179 -3.45 -21.21 5.40
N MET A 180 -2.48 -20.31 5.54
CA MET A 180 -2.34 -19.12 4.70
C MET A 180 -1.48 -19.36 3.44
N ALA A 181 -0.95 -20.56 3.24
CA ALA A 181 0.03 -20.85 2.17
C ALA A 181 -0.51 -20.53 0.76
N GLU A 182 -1.78 -20.84 0.50
CA GLU A 182 -2.42 -20.65 -0.81
C GLU A 182 -3.43 -19.50 -0.83
N VAL A 183 -3.58 -18.79 0.29
CA VAL A 183 -4.53 -17.68 0.41
C VAL A 183 -3.95 -16.44 -0.23
N SER A 184 -4.60 -15.93 -1.28
CA SER A 184 -4.16 -14.75 -2.02
C SER A 184 -5.35 -13.85 -2.39
N GLY A 185 -5.12 -12.56 -2.52
CA GLY A 185 -6.14 -11.60 -2.93
C GLY A 185 -7.21 -11.38 -1.85
N ARG A 186 -6.84 -11.40 -0.56
CA ARG A 186 -7.76 -11.17 0.56
C ARG A 186 -7.39 -9.93 1.36
N PHE A 187 -8.38 -9.39 2.06
CA PHE A 187 -8.20 -8.33 3.04
C PHE A 187 -8.56 -8.84 4.43
N PHE A 188 -7.63 -8.72 5.35
CA PHE A 188 -7.80 -9.18 6.73
C PHE A 188 -7.89 -8.00 7.69
N ASN A 189 -8.81 -8.12 8.65
CA ASN A 189 -8.82 -7.31 9.86
C ASN A 189 -8.19 -8.16 10.98
N LEU A 190 -6.94 -7.85 11.32
CA LEU A 190 -6.08 -8.80 12.05
C LEU A 190 -5.95 -10.12 11.29
N THR A 191 -6.57 -11.18 11.79
CA THR A 191 -6.59 -12.52 11.16
C THR A 191 -7.95 -12.88 10.54
N ILE A 192 -8.93 -11.97 10.60
CA ILE A 192 -10.29 -12.23 10.12
C ILE A 192 -10.40 -11.72 8.68
N ASP A 193 -10.78 -12.61 7.75
CA ASP A 193 -11.09 -12.22 6.36
C ASP A 193 -12.30 -11.27 6.37
N GLU A 194 -12.12 -10.07 5.84
CA GLU A 194 -13.12 -9.01 5.88
C GLU A 194 -13.33 -8.43 4.47
N LYS A 195 -14.59 -8.20 4.11
CA LYS A 195 -14.90 -7.55 2.82
C LYS A 195 -14.52 -6.06 2.86
N PRO A 196 -13.68 -5.59 1.93
CA PRO A 196 -13.37 -4.17 1.79
C PRO A 196 -14.58 -3.33 1.38
N ALA A 197 -14.44 -2.00 1.43
CA ALA A 197 -15.41 -1.08 0.85
C ALA A 197 -15.55 -1.29 -0.67
N SER A 198 -16.76 -1.10 -1.22
CA SER A 198 -17.06 -1.38 -2.62
C SER A 198 -16.16 -0.64 -3.61
N HIS A 199 -15.84 0.62 -3.33
CA HIS A 199 -14.94 1.43 -4.17
C HIS A 199 -13.48 0.92 -4.19
N ALA A 200 -13.08 0.08 -3.23
CA ALA A 200 -11.78 -0.57 -3.21
C ALA A 200 -11.79 -1.96 -3.89
N LEU A 201 -12.90 -2.34 -4.51
CA LEU A 201 -13.08 -3.59 -5.27
C LEU A 201 -13.27 -3.33 -6.78
N ASP A 202 -13.22 -2.08 -7.21
CA ASP A 202 -13.38 -1.68 -8.61
C ASP A 202 -12.15 -2.08 -9.42
N ARG A 203 -12.29 -3.14 -10.21
CA ARG A 203 -11.19 -3.71 -11.01
C ARG A 203 -10.77 -2.79 -12.17
N SER A 204 -11.69 -2.03 -12.76
CA SER A 204 -11.35 -1.05 -13.80
C SER A 204 -10.49 0.08 -13.21
N LEU A 205 -10.91 0.62 -12.06
CA LEU A 205 -10.10 1.58 -11.33
C LEU A 205 -8.75 0.97 -10.90
N GLY A 206 -8.72 -0.33 -10.55
CA GLY A 206 -7.48 -1.06 -10.20
C GLY A 206 -6.44 -1.03 -11.31
N ARG A 207 -6.84 -1.38 -12.54
CA ARG A 207 -5.95 -1.33 -13.71
C ARG A 207 -5.42 0.08 -13.98
N ARG A 208 -6.27 1.11 -13.84
CA ARG A 208 -5.86 2.51 -14.01
C ARG A 208 -4.86 2.95 -12.91
N VAL A 209 -5.10 2.56 -11.67
CA VAL A 209 -4.18 2.82 -10.55
C VAL A 209 -2.84 2.11 -10.79
N TRP A 210 -2.88 0.88 -11.29
CA TRP A 210 -1.66 0.13 -11.63
C TRP A 210 -0.82 0.85 -12.67
N ALA A 211 -1.40 1.18 -13.83
CA ALA A 211 -0.70 1.85 -14.92
C ALA A 211 -0.12 3.22 -14.48
N LEU A 212 -0.92 4.01 -13.73
CA LEU A 212 -0.47 5.27 -13.19
C LEU A 212 0.66 5.09 -12.15
N SER A 213 0.62 4.02 -11.36
CA SER A 213 1.69 3.71 -10.40
C SER A 213 2.98 3.34 -11.10
N GLU A 214 2.94 2.59 -12.20
CA GLU A 214 4.11 2.29 -13.02
C GLU A 214 4.71 3.56 -13.63
N GLU A 215 3.87 4.45 -14.16
CA GLU A 215 4.30 5.74 -14.73
C GLU A 215 4.94 6.63 -13.66
N LEU A 216 4.26 6.87 -12.54
CA LEU A 216 4.73 7.76 -11.48
C LEU A 216 5.98 7.24 -10.76
N THR A 217 6.18 5.95 -10.75
CA THR A 217 7.40 5.33 -10.18
C THR A 217 8.51 5.13 -11.20
N GLY A 218 8.29 5.45 -12.49
CA GLY A 218 9.27 5.27 -13.56
C GLY A 218 9.58 3.80 -13.89
N LEU A 219 8.60 2.91 -13.72
CA LEU A 219 8.65 1.51 -14.18
C LEU A 219 8.13 1.36 -15.59
N ALA A 220 7.28 2.28 -16.06
CA ALA A 220 6.77 2.33 -17.42
C ALA A 220 7.13 3.65 -18.10
N GLN A 221 7.04 3.68 -19.43
CA GLN A 221 7.22 4.90 -20.20
C GLN A 221 6.04 5.87 -19.95
N PRO A 222 6.29 7.20 -19.90
CA PRO A 222 5.22 8.18 -19.77
C PRO A 222 4.17 8.05 -20.89
N GLY A 223 2.89 8.11 -20.52
CA GLY A 223 1.76 8.07 -21.46
C GLY A 223 1.08 6.70 -21.63
N GLN A 224 1.66 5.61 -21.15
CA GLN A 224 1.01 4.28 -21.24
C GLN A 224 -0.33 4.21 -20.48
N ALA A 225 -0.45 4.92 -19.36
CA ALA A 225 -1.70 4.98 -18.60
C ALA A 225 -2.84 5.64 -19.40
N ILE A 226 -2.53 6.67 -20.19
CA ILE A 226 -3.49 7.40 -21.03
C ILE A 226 -3.95 6.53 -22.23
N GLU A 227 -3.09 5.67 -22.75
CA GLU A 227 -3.41 4.81 -23.88
C GLU A 227 -4.39 3.69 -23.49
N LEU A 228 -4.26 3.16 -22.27
CA LEU A 228 -5.22 2.21 -21.70
C LEU A 228 -6.60 2.83 -21.51
N GLU A 229 -6.68 4.09 -21.06
CA GLU A 229 -7.96 4.80 -20.93
C GLU A 229 -8.68 4.99 -22.30
N ARG A 230 -7.92 5.24 -23.36
CA ARG A 230 -8.48 5.39 -24.71
C ARG A 230 -9.00 4.07 -25.28
N GLN A 231 -8.29 2.96 -25.01
CA GLN A 231 -8.70 1.64 -25.49
C GLN A 231 -9.98 1.14 -24.80
N GLU A 232 -10.13 1.37 -23.50
CA GLU A 232 -11.36 0.98 -22.76
C GLU A 232 -12.58 1.83 -23.19
N THR A 233 -12.38 3.08 -23.63
CA THR A 233 -13.46 3.98 -24.08
C THR A 233 -13.98 3.60 -25.49
N ILE A 234 -13.22 2.85 -26.28
CA ILE A 234 -13.60 2.44 -27.64
C ILE A 234 -14.48 1.17 -27.63
N PHE A 235 -14.48 0.42 -26.53
CA PHE A 235 -15.24 -0.84 -26.40
C PHE A 235 -16.50 -0.74 -25.55
N VAL A 236 -16.95 0.46 -25.21
CA VAL A 236 -18.24 0.79 -24.60
C VAL A 236 -19.08 1.58 -25.62
#